data_e66429b9cf2ffbe46998c277a1179022
#
_entry.id   e66429b9cf2ffbe46998c277a1179022
#
_cell.length_a   1.000
_cell.length_b   1.000
_cell.length_c   1.000
_cell.angle_alpha   90.00
_cell.angle_beta   90.00
_cell.angle_gamma   90.00
#
_symmetry.space_group_name_H-M   'P 1'
#
loop_
_entity.id
_entity.type
_entity.pdbx_description
1 polymer ?
#
loop_
_entity_poly.entity_id
_entity_poly.type
_entity_poly.pdbx_seq_one_letter_code
_entity_poly.pdbx_strand_id
1 'polypeptide(L)'
;MQHEAFEKNSLLLLIGILIVVSIGGLVQIAPLFWVDSTIEKVRGMRPYTPLEQAGRDIYVREGCYGCHSQMIRTLRDEVERYGHYSLAAESMYDHPFQWGSKRTGPDLARVGGKYSDLWHAEHLSNPRALVPESVMPGYPWLAETKLDGRDMMAKLMTLKRVGVPYSEDMLKNAEQDLIAQISPDTRKAAELVRRYPKAKVAKFDNKPGQEPSELDALIAYLQMLGTLVDFATFDAAGPNLR
;
A
#
# COMPACT_ATOMS: atom_id res chain seq x y z
N MET A 1 25.20 -12.97 42.35
CA MET A 1 25.12 -11.52 42.02
C MET A 1 23.92 -10.97 42.77
N GLN A 2 24.09 -9.87 43.46
CA GLN A 2 22.99 -9.27 44.21
C GLN A 2 22.12 -8.50 43.20
N HIS A 3 20.89 -8.97 42.93
CA HIS A 3 19.91 -8.28 42.05
C HIS A 3 19.71 -6.82 42.46
N GLU A 4 19.80 -6.55 43.72
CA GLU A 4 19.68 -5.22 44.32
C GLU A 4 20.62 -4.17 43.70
N ALA A 5 21.81 -4.56 43.20
CA ALA A 5 22.72 -3.64 42.53
C ALA A 5 22.17 -3.12 41.19
N PHE A 6 21.41 -3.96 40.46
CA PHE A 6 20.76 -3.56 39.22
C PHE A 6 19.48 -2.80 39.48
N GLU A 7 18.70 -3.21 40.48
CA GLU A 7 17.41 -2.60 40.80
C GLU A 7 17.56 -1.18 41.39
N LYS A 8 18.61 -0.95 42.18
CA LYS A 8 18.89 0.35 42.82
C LYS A 8 19.72 1.31 41.95
N ASN A 9 20.27 0.83 40.84
CA ASN A 9 21.07 1.67 39.94
C ASN A 9 20.45 1.72 38.54
N SER A 10 19.70 2.78 38.27
CA SER A 10 18.99 2.96 37.00
C SER A 10 19.92 2.97 35.77
N LEU A 11 21.18 3.43 35.93
CA LEU A 11 22.15 3.45 34.82
C LEU A 11 22.62 2.02 34.50
N LEU A 12 22.93 1.20 35.50
CA LEU A 12 23.31 -0.19 35.28
C LEU A 12 22.14 -1.01 34.71
N LEU A 13 20.94 -0.77 35.20
CA LEU A 13 19.73 -1.40 34.66
C LEU A 13 19.51 -1.03 33.19
N LEU A 14 19.62 0.26 32.86
CA LEU A 14 19.47 0.74 31.47
C LEU A 14 20.51 0.10 30.54
N ILE A 15 21.78 0.10 30.94
CA ILE A 15 22.87 -0.52 30.15
C ILE A 15 22.58 -2.03 29.97
N GLY A 16 22.21 -2.73 31.04
CA GLY A 16 21.88 -4.15 30.98
C GLY A 16 20.72 -4.44 30.01
N ILE A 17 19.65 -3.65 30.07
CA ILE A 17 18.49 -3.75 29.15
C ILE A 17 18.96 -3.52 27.72
N LEU A 18 19.72 -2.45 27.43
CA LEU A 18 20.22 -2.14 26.10
C LEU A 18 21.06 -3.27 25.52
N ILE A 19 21.95 -3.88 26.32
CA ILE A 19 22.78 -5.00 25.88
C ILE A 19 21.89 -6.21 25.52
N VAL A 20 21.00 -6.61 26.40
CA VAL A 20 20.16 -7.81 26.20
C VAL A 20 19.22 -7.61 24.99
N VAL A 21 18.56 -6.46 24.89
CA VAL A 21 17.67 -6.13 23.77
C VAL A 21 18.43 -6.04 22.45
N SER A 22 19.65 -5.47 22.47
CA SER A 22 20.51 -5.40 21.28
C SER A 22 20.94 -6.78 20.80
N ILE A 23 21.31 -7.69 21.70
CA ILE A 23 21.68 -9.08 21.35
C ILE A 23 20.45 -9.78 20.75
N GLY A 24 19.30 -9.73 21.42
CA GLY A 24 18.06 -10.34 20.93
C GLY A 24 17.63 -9.76 19.58
N GLY A 25 17.69 -8.44 19.44
CA GLY A 25 17.36 -7.75 18.18
C GLY A 25 18.30 -8.13 17.03
N LEU A 26 19.61 -8.17 17.27
CA LEU A 26 20.59 -8.58 16.25
C LEU A 26 20.39 -10.04 15.81
N VAL A 27 20.16 -10.96 16.76
CA VAL A 27 19.92 -12.38 16.44
C VAL A 27 18.66 -12.57 15.60
N GLN A 28 17.61 -11.76 15.83
CA GLN A 28 16.35 -11.83 15.08
C GLN A 28 16.40 -11.09 13.74
N ILE A 29 17.03 -9.93 13.71
CA ILE A 29 16.96 -9.03 12.53
C ILE A 29 18.09 -9.31 11.55
N ALA A 30 19.32 -9.53 12.03
CA ALA A 30 20.46 -9.68 11.13
C ALA A 30 20.30 -10.81 10.09
N PRO A 31 19.79 -12.03 10.43
CA PRO A 31 19.60 -13.07 9.44
C PRO A 31 18.63 -12.69 8.30
N LEU A 32 17.67 -11.79 8.55
CA LEU A 32 16.67 -11.40 7.53
C LEU A 32 17.30 -10.68 6.34
N PHE A 33 18.49 -10.08 6.49
CA PHE A 33 19.22 -9.44 5.39
C PHE A 33 19.84 -10.46 4.41
N TRP A 34 19.99 -11.72 4.80
CA TRP A 34 20.60 -12.78 4.00
C TRP A 34 19.65 -13.93 3.67
N VAL A 35 18.42 -13.91 4.20
CA VAL A 35 17.42 -14.95 3.92
C VAL A 35 16.59 -14.55 2.70
N ASP A 36 16.88 -15.11 1.54
CA ASP A 36 16.17 -14.82 0.28
C ASP A 36 14.71 -15.31 0.27
N SER A 37 14.33 -16.21 1.18
CA SER A 37 13.01 -16.81 1.23
C SER A 37 11.96 -16.01 2.01
N THR A 38 12.30 -14.85 2.56
CA THR A 38 11.37 -14.02 3.32
C THR A 38 10.33 -13.32 2.45
N ILE A 39 10.62 -13.13 1.18
CA ILE A 39 9.71 -12.51 0.20
C ILE A 39 9.64 -13.41 -1.02
N GLU A 40 8.43 -13.81 -1.39
CA GLU A 40 8.18 -14.66 -2.54
C GLU A 40 8.55 -13.94 -3.84
N LYS A 41 9.22 -14.63 -4.75
CA LYS A 41 9.54 -14.10 -6.09
C LYS A 41 8.35 -14.28 -7.01
N VAL A 42 7.45 -13.33 -7.02
CA VAL A 42 6.27 -13.34 -7.89
C VAL A 42 6.44 -12.42 -9.09
N ARG A 43 5.81 -12.79 -10.21
CA ARG A 43 5.80 -11.97 -11.42
C ARG A 43 4.71 -10.92 -11.32
N GLY A 44 4.97 -9.74 -11.89
CA GLY A 44 3.99 -8.67 -12.02
C GLY A 44 4.08 -7.58 -10.95
N MET A 45 4.86 -7.80 -9.89
CA MET A 45 5.11 -6.76 -8.90
C MET A 45 5.88 -5.59 -9.52
N ARG A 46 5.42 -4.39 -9.24
CA ARG A 46 6.02 -3.13 -9.67
C ARG A 46 5.87 -2.08 -8.57
N PRO A 47 6.70 -1.02 -8.57
CA PRO A 47 6.45 0.13 -7.71
C PRO A 47 5.09 0.78 -8.04
N TYR A 48 4.54 1.48 -7.07
CA TYR A 48 3.30 2.24 -7.27
C TYR A 48 3.52 3.35 -8.30
N THR A 49 2.50 3.63 -9.10
CA THR A 49 2.51 4.84 -9.92
C THR A 49 2.50 6.09 -9.02
N PRO A 50 2.85 7.26 -9.53
CA PRO A 50 2.74 8.50 -8.75
C PRO A 50 1.35 8.73 -8.14
N LEU A 51 0.28 8.43 -8.89
CA LEU A 51 -1.09 8.58 -8.40
C LEU A 51 -1.45 7.54 -7.34
N GLU A 52 -1.07 6.28 -7.54
CA GLU A 52 -1.26 5.20 -6.55
C GLU A 52 -0.49 5.49 -5.26
N GLN A 53 0.74 6.00 -5.37
CA GLN A 53 1.55 6.40 -4.21
C GLN A 53 0.90 7.56 -3.45
N ALA A 54 0.40 8.58 -4.15
CA ALA A 54 -0.34 9.66 -3.52
C ALA A 54 -1.61 9.15 -2.83
N GLY A 55 -2.33 8.22 -3.46
CA GLY A 55 -3.49 7.57 -2.87
C GLY A 55 -3.17 6.78 -1.61
N ARG A 56 -2.03 6.09 -1.59
CA ARG A 56 -1.53 5.43 -0.39
C ARG A 56 -1.21 6.42 0.73
N ASP A 57 -0.59 7.54 0.42
CA ASP A 57 -0.30 8.58 1.41
C ASP A 57 -1.59 9.15 2.02
N ILE A 58 -2.62 9.35 1.19
CA ILE A 58 -3.96 9.76 1.64
C ILE A 58 -4.60 8.68 2.50
N TYR A 59 -4.53 7.40 2.10
CA TYR A 59 -5.01 6.26 2.88
C TYR A 59 -4.42 6.23 4.29
N VAL A 60 -3.12 6.51 4.42
CA VAL A 60 -2.42 6.59 5.70
C VAL A 60 -2.83 7.87 6.46
N ARG A 61 -2.89 9.00 5.80
CA ARG A 61 -3.28 10.30 6.39
C ARG A 61 -4.69 10.28 6.99
N GLU A 62 -5.65 9.71 6.24
CA GLU A 62 -7.06 9.62 6.70
C GLU A 62 -7.28 8.48 7.70
N GLY A 63 -6.27 7.65 7.98
CA GLY A 63 -6.34 6.61 9.01
C GLY A 63 -7.20 5.40 8.64
N CYS A 64 -7.38 5.11 7.35
CA CYS A 64 -8.21 4.00 6.84
C CYS A 64 -7.80 2.65 7.43
N TYR A 65 -6.49 2.45 7.66
CA TYR A 65 -5.92 1.25 8.28
C TYR A 65 -6.37 1.02 9.74
N GLY A 66 -6.93 2.04 10.39
CA GLY A 66 -7.48 1.92 11.75
C GLY A 66 -8.78 1.11 11.82
N CYS A 67 -9.54 1.07 10.71
CA CYS A 67 -10.81 0.33 10.59
C CYS A 67 -10.74 -0.82 9.57
N HIS A 68 -9.85 -0.75 8.57
CA HIS A 68 -9.65 -1.75 7.54
C HIS A 68 -8.30 -2.41 7.67
N SER A 69 -8.25 -3.73 7.67
CA SER A 69 -7.01 -4.48 7.45
C SER A 69 -6.69 -4.57 5.95
N GLN A 70 -5.46 -4.88 5.63
CA GLN A 70 -4.96 -5.06 4.27
C GLN A 70 -4.05 -6.30 4.21
N MET A 71 -4.47 -7.36 4.88
CA MET A 71 -3.79 -8.65 4.90
C MET A 71 -4.79 -9.77 5.16
N ILE A 72 -4.94 -10.67 4.20
CA ILE A 72 -5.71 -11.89 4.33
C ILE A 72 -4.78 -12.97 4.86
N ARG A 73 -5.10 -13.54 6.02
CA ARG A 73 -4.34 -14.61 6.65
C ARG A 73 -4.57 -15.95 5.94
N THR A 74 -3.69 -16.92 6.17
CA THR A 74 -3.79 -18.29 5.60
C THR A 74 -4.85 -19.15 6.31
N LEU A 75 -5.94 -18.52 6.79
CA LEU A 75 -7.04 -19.19 7.42
C LEU A 75 -8.16 -19.44 6.41
N ARG A 76 -8.78 -20.62 6.49
CA ARG A 76 -9.80 -21.06 5.53
C ARG A 76 -10.96 -20.07 5.40
N ASP A 77 -11.51 -19.62 6.50
CA ASP A 77 -12.62 -18.66 6.56
C ASP A 77 -12.26 -17.30 5.93
N GLU A 78 -11.02 -16.84 6.05
CA GLU A 78 -10.56 -15.61 5.44
C GLU A 78 -10.39 -15.74 3.94
N VAL A 79 -9.80 -16.86 3.49
CA VAL A 79 -9.61 -17.13 2.07
C VAL A 79 -10.96 -17.33 1.36
N GLU A 80 -11.91 -18.01 1.99
CA GLU A 80 -13.27 -18.16 1.47
C GLU A 80 -14.02 -16.81 1.38
N ARG A 81 -13.79 -15.91 2.34
CA ARG A 81 -14.46 -14.60 2.39
C ARG A 81 -13.86 -13.56 1.46
N TYR A 82 -12.54 -13.47 1.40
CA TYR A 82 -11.83 -12.35 0.76
C TYR A 82 -11.06 -12.77 -0.50
N GLY A 83 -10.77 -14.05 -0.69
CA GLY A 83 -9.94 -14.56 -1.77
C GLY A 83 -8.56 -15.02 -1.28
N HIS A 84 -7.62 -15.20 -2.19
CA HIS A 84 -6.30 -15.73 -1.88
C HIS A 84 -5.61 -14.96 -0.74
N TYR A 85 -4.94 -15.68 0.19
CA TYR A 85 -4.17 -15.07 1.28
C TYR A 85 -3.09 -14.12 0.73
N SER A 86 -2.74 -13.13 1.55
CA SER A 86 -1.75 -12.12 1.17
C SER A 86 -0.34 -12.70 1.16
N LEU A 87 0.45 -12.32 0.14
CA LEU A 87 1.85 -12.66 0.01
C LEU A 87 2.71 -11.49 0.53
N ALA A 88 3.87 -11.79 1.12
CA ALA A 88 4.81 -10.76 1.55
C ALA A 88 5.26 -9.88 0.36
N ALA A 89 5.36 -10.47 -0.82
CA ALA A 89 5.68 -9.76 -2.06
C ALA A 89 4.73 -8.62 -2.40
N GLU A 90 3.45 -8.71 -2.02
CA GLU A 90 2.47 -7.65 -2.32
C GLU A 90 2.74 -6.35 -1.58
N SER A 91 3.44 -6.42 -0.44
CA SER A 91 3.80 -5.26 0.40
C SER A 91 5.30 -4.95 0.37
N MET A 92 6.08 -5.58 -0.51
CA MET A 92 7.55 -5.46 -0.51
C MET A 92 8.06 -4.02 -0.73
N TYR A 93 7.23 -3.16 -1.31
CA TYR A 93 7.55 -1.75 -1.55
C TYR A 93 6.83 -0.79 -0.59
N ASP A 94 6.12 -1.33 0.40
CA ASP A 94 5.42 -0.53 1.41
C ASP A 94 6.35 -0.06 2.52
N HIS A 95 6.33 1.23 2.79
CA HIS A 95 7.06 1.88 3.87
C HIS A 95 6.13 2.85 4.62
N PRO A 96 5.54 2.44 5.75
CA PRO A 96 5.46 1.10 6.38
C PRO A 96 4.35 0.22 5.79
N PHE A 97 4.32 -1.06 6.19
CA PHE A 97 3.23 -1.98 5.88
C PHE A 97 1.89 -1.48 6.42
N GLN A 98 0.82 -1.71 5.66
CA GLN A 98 -0.55 -1.32 6.04
C GLN A 98 -1.42 -2.52 6.41
N TRP A 99 -0.84 -3.59 6.88
CA TRP A 99 -1.54 -4.85 7.12
C TRP A 99 -2.72 -4.71 8.06
N GLY A 100 -2.54 -4.03 9.21
CA GLY A 100 -3.58 -3.84 10.22
C GLY A 100 -4.09 -5.13 10.84
N SER A 101 -4.70 -5.01 12.02
CA SER A 101 -5.28 -6.16 12.73
C SER A 101 -6.76 -5.97 13.05
N LYS A 102 -7.30 -4.78 12.78
CA LYS A 102 -8.72 -4.47 13.04
C LYS A 102 -9.52 -4.49 11.75
N ARG A 103 -10.75 -4.97 11.85
CA ARG A 103 -11.72 -5.06 10.75
C ARG A 103 -13.08 -4.56 11.21
N THR A 104 -13.16 -3.28 11.60
CA THR A 104 -14.46 -2.59 11.71
C THR A 104 -15.14 -2.54 10.36
N GLY A 105 -14.36 -2.30 9.29
CA GLY A 105 -14.72 -2.56 7.92
C GLY A 105 -14.04 -3.84 7.37
N PRO A 106 -14.36 -4.26 6.13
CA PRO A 106 -13.76 -5.43 5.50
C PRO A 106 -12.26 -5.24 5.21
N ASP A 107 -11.55 -6.36 5.01
CA ASP A 107 -10.17 -6.36 4.51
C ASP A 107 -10.13 -5.82 3.07
N LEU A 108 -9.12 -4.99 2.75
CA LEU A 108 -8.98 -4.31 1.47
C LEU A 108 -7.93 -4.93 0.54
N ALA A 109 -7.22 -5.99 0.97
CA ALA A 109 -6.13 -6.57 0.18
C ALA A 109 -6.57 -7.10 -1.21
N ARG A 110 -7.86 -7.37 -1.39
CA ARG A 110 -8.45 -7.84 -2.67
C ARG A 110 -9.59 -6.94 -3.14
N VAL A 111 -9.53 -5.65 -2.84
CA VAL A 111 -10.60 -4.72 -3.22
C VAL A 111 -10.47 -4.25 -4.68
N GLY A 112 -9.26 -4.27 -5.24
CA GLY A 112 -9.00 -3.85 -6.61
C GLY A 112 -9.81 -4.63 -7.62
N GLY A 113 -10.53 -3.92 -8.50
CA GLY A 113 -11.41 -4.50 -9.50
C GLY A 113 -12.71 -5.10 -8.97
N LYS A 114 -12.94 -5.14 -7.65
CA LYS A 114 -14.16 -5.70 -7.05
C LYS A 114 -15.37 -4.78 -7.21
N TYR A 115 -15.14 -3.48 -7.11
CA TYR A 115 -16.17 -2.45 -7.26
C TYR A 115 -15.77 -1.45 -8.35
N SER A 116 -16.75 -0.78 -8.95
CA SER A 116 -16.49 0.27 -9.94
C SER A 116 -15.87 1.52 -9.30
N ASP A 117 -15.22 2.36 -10.11
CA ASP A 117 -14.66 3.63 -9.64
C ASP A 117 -15.76 4.53 -9.08
N LEU A 118 -16.92 4.57 -9.75
CA LEU A 118 -18.09 5.32 -9.28
C LEU A 118 -18.58 4.81 -7.91
N TRP A 119 -18.63 3.50 -7.72
CA TRP A 119 -18.99 2.93 -6.42
C TRP A 119 -18.02 3.42 -5.32
N HIS A 120 -16.72 3.40 -5.59
CA HIS A 120 -15.73 3.92 -4.63
C HIS A 120 -15.92 5.42 -4.37
N ALA A 121 -16.16 6.22 -5.41
CA ALA A 121 -16.36 7.66 -5.26
C ALA A 121 -17.57 7.98 -4.39
N GLU A 122 -18.71 7.30 -4.62
CA GLU A 122 -19.92 7.46 -3.82
C GLU A 122 -19.73 6.94 -2.39
N HIS A 123 -19.11 5.75 -2.23
CA HIS A 123 -18.89 5.14 -0.92
C HIS A 123 -17.95 5.98 -0.05
N LEU A 124 -16.90 6.53 -0.62
CA LEU A 124 -15.96 7.40 0.12
C LEU A 124 -16.60 8.75 0.47
N SER A 125 -17.43 9.30 -0.40
CA SER A 125 -18.11 10.57 -0.15
C SER A 125 -19.24 10.43 0.88
N ASN A 126 -20.07 9.39 0.74
CA ASN A 126 -21.20 9.09 1.64
C ASN A 126 -21.44 7.58 1.72
N PRO A 127 -20.77 6.86 2.64
CA PRO A 127 -20.92 5.41 2.76
C PRO A 127 -22.34 4.92 2.91
N ARG A 128 -23.19 5.69 3.62
CA ARG A 128 -24.59 5.31 3.87
C ARG A 128 -25.49 5.42 2.66
N ALA A 129 -25.09 6.13 1.61
CA ALA A 129 -25.83 6.16 0.36
C ALA A 129 -25.87 4.78 -0.31
N LEU A 130 -24.79 3.98 -0.17
CA LEU A 130 -24.69 2.65 -0.74
C LEU A 130 -24.94 1.54 0.30
N VAL A 131 -24.57 1.78 1.55
CA VAL A 131 -24.71 0.85 2.67
C VAL A 131 -25.36 1.60 3.84
N PRO A 132 -26.69 1.61 3.97
CA PRO A 132 -27.41 2.45 4.95
C PRO A 132 -26.99 2.24 6.40
N GLU A 133 -26.55 1.03 6.75
CA GLU A 133 -26.11 0.64 8.09
C GLU A 133 -24.63 0.92 8.35
N SER A 134 -23.92 1.54 7.39
CA SER A 134 -22.49 1.80 7.52
C SER A 134 -22.17 2.72 8.70
N VAL A 135 -21.16 2.32 9.49
CA VAL A 135 -20.54 3.13 10.53
C VAL A 135 -19.30 3.88 10.01
N MET A 136 -18.92 3.66 8.75
CA MET A 136 -17.80 4.37 8.12
C MET A 136 -18.13 5.86 8.00
N PRO A 137 -17.21 6.77 8.39
CA PRO A 137 -17.39 8.20 8.11
C PRO A 137 -17.30 8.50 6.63
N GLY A 138 -17.94 9.56 6.17
CA GLY A 138 -17.75 10.07 4.82
C GLY A 138 -16.52 10.97 4.72
N TYR A 139 -15.91 11.03 3.54
CA TYR A 139 -14.73 11.83 3.22
C TYR A 139 -15.00 12.73 1.99
N PRO A 140 -16.05 13.58 1.99
CA PRO A 140 -16.45 14.35 0.81
C PRO A 140 -15.38 15.34 0.34
N TRP A 141 -14.53 15.84 1.26
CA TRP A 141 -13.45 16.78 0.95
C TRP A 141 -12.42 16.23 -0.02
N LEU A 142 -12.22 14.89 -0.09
CA LEU A 142 -11.27 14.27 -1.03
C LEU A 142 -11.61 14.56 -2.48
N ALA A 143 -12.90 14.72 -2.79
CA ALA A 143 -13.37 15.04 -4.13
C ALA A 143 -13.24 16.53 -4.49
N GLU A 144 -13.08 17.40 -3.50
CA GLU A 144 -12.96 18.85 -3.66
C GLU A 144 -11.49 19.31 -3.59
N THR A 145 -10.65 18.52 -2.91
CA THR A 145 -9.23 18.84 -2.75
C THR A 145 -8.45 18.38 -3.97
N LYS A 146 -7.78 19.34 -4.63
CA LYS A 146 -6.87 19.06 -5.73
C LYS A 146 -5.58 18.43 -5.21
N LEU A 147 -5.09 17.43 -5.93
CA LEU A 147 -3.85 16.77 -5.60
C LEU A 147 -2.65 17.64 -5.99
N ASP A 148 -1.80 17.98 -5.02
CA ASP A 148 -0.53 18.68 -5.29
C ASP A 148 0.55 17.66 -5.67
N GLY A 149 0.98 17.72 -6.94
CA GLY A 149 2.00 16.82 -7.49
C GLY A 149 3.43 17.34 -7.41
N ARG A 150 3.67 18.58 -6.94
CA ARG A 150 4.99 19.24 -6.99
C ARG A 150 6.10 18.47 -6.27
N ASP A 151 5.78 17.77 -5.19
CA ASP A 151 6.76 17.02 -4.42
C ASP A 151 6.86 15.53 -4.83
N MET A 152 6.12 15.12 -5.86
CA MET A 152 6.03 13.71 -6.22
C MET A 152 7.38 13.11 -6.62
N MET A 153 8.17 13.81 -7.41
CA MET A 153 9.51 13.35 -7.77
C MET A 153 10.39 13.15 -6.53
N ALA A 154 10.36 14.09 -5.57
CA ALA A 154 11.14 13.98 -4.33
C ALA A 154 10.71 12.80 -3.47
N LYS A 155 9.40 12.52 -3.40
CA LYS A 155 8.85 11.34 -2.72
C LYS A 155 9.36 10.04 -3.36
N LEU A 156 9.24 9.90 -4.68
CA LEU A 156 9.71 8.70 -5.38
C LEU A 156 11.23 8.53 -5.28
N MET A 157 12.01 9.61 -5.30
CA MET A 157 13.45 9.56 -5.02
C MET A 157 13.75 9.07 -3.61
N THR A 158 12.97 9.47 -2.62
CA THR A 158 13.12 8.99 -1.25
C THR A 158 12.82 7.50 -1.14
N LEU A 159 11.73 7.03 -1.77
CA LEU A 159 11.40 5.61 -1.84
C LEU A 159 12.47 4.81 -2.58
N LYS A 160 13.06 5.35 -3.65
CA LYS A 160 14.20 4.73 -4.33
C LYS A 160 15.40 4.54 -3.40
N ARG A 161 15.70 5.51 -2.52
CA ARG A 161 16.80 5.41 -1.55
C ARG A 161 16.59 4.29 -0.53
N VAL A 162 15.35 3.94 -0.21
CA VAL A 162 15.02 2.82 0.68
C VAL A 162 14.76 1.50 -0.06
N GLY A 163 15.09 1.43 -1.37
CA GLY A 163 15.13 0.18 -2.14
C GLY A 163 13.99 -0.05 -3.11
N VAL A 164 13.02 0.87 -3.24
CA VAL A 164 11.95 0.73 -4.25
C VAL A 164 12.55 0.96 -5.65
N PRO A 165 12.33 0.07 -6.64
CA PRO A 165 13.03 0.08 -7.92
C PRO A 165 12.47 1.11 -8.93
N TYR A 166 12.39 2.38 -8.53
CA TYR A 166 12.06 3.45 -9.46
C TYR A 166 13.22 3.74 -10.43
N SER A 167 12.96 3.63 -11.72
CA SER A 167 13.91 4.00 -12.77
C SER A 167 14.05 5.52 -12.89
N GLU A 168 15.12 5.99 -13.57
CA GLU A 168 15.30 7.42 -13.84
C GLU A 168 14.19 7.99 -14.72
N ASP A 169 13.65 7.18 -15.64
CA ASP A 169 12.52 7.57 -16.50
C ASP A 169 11.23 7.75 -15.67
N MET A 170 10.96 6.87 -14.71
CA MET A 170 9.84 7.00 -13.78
C MET A 170 9.94 8.27 -12.93
N LEU A 171 11.15 8.59 -12.42
CA LEU A 171 11.37 9.77 -11.61
C LEU A 171 11.18 11.07 -12.41
N LYS A 172 11.75 11.14 -13.61
CA LYS A 172 11.64 12.33 -14.48
C LYS A 172 10.22 12.63 -14.92
N ASN A 173 9.39 11.60 -15.06
CA ASN A 173 8.01 11.74 -15.51
C ASN A 173 6.99 11.74 -14.36
N ALA A 174 7.40 11.74 -13.08
CA ALA A 174 6.53 11.56 -11.93
C ALA A 174 5.31 12.50 -11.90
N GLU A 175 5.51 13.80 -12.09
CA GLU A 175 4.42 14.78 -12.12
C GLU A 175 3.50 14.59 -13.34
N GLN A 176 4.11 14.28 -14.50
CA GLN A 176 3.36 14.05 -15.72
C GLN A 176 2.53 12.76 -15.64
N ASP A 177 3.09 11.69 -15.06
CA ASP A 177 2.43 10.40 -14.89
C ASP A 177 1.24 10.47 -13.95
N LEU A 178 1.29 11.34 -12.95
CA LEU A 178 0.18 11.61 -12.06
C LEU A 178 -1.06 12.12 -12.82
N ILE A 179 -0.87 13.06 -13.75
CA ILE A 179 -1.95 13.58 -14.61
C ILE A 179 -2.31 12.56 -15.71
N ALA A 180 -1.34 11.86 -16.26
CA ALA A 180 -1.55 10.90 -17.32
C ALA A 180 -2.47 9.75 -16.90
N GLN A 181 -2.42 9.35 -15.64
CA GLN A 181 -3.23 8.23 -15.13
C GLN A 181 -4.73 8.57 -15.04
N ILE A 182 -5.09 9.85 -14.94
CA ILE A 182 -6.50 10.27 -14.97
C ILE A 182 -6.97 10.71 -16.39
N SER A 183 -6.10 10.59 -17.38
CA SER A 183 -6.35 11.07 -18.74
C SER A 183 -6.34 9.91 -19.74
N PRO A 184 -7.39 9.05 -19.76
CA PRO A 184 -7.47 7.95 -20.71
C PRO A 184 -7.39 8.45 -22.15
N ASP A 185 -7.04 7.57 -23.07
CA ASP A 185 -6.96 7.83 -24.52
C ASP A 185 -5.89 8.88 -24.94
N THR A 186 -4.95 9.19 -24.04
CA THR A 186 -3.84 10.06 -24.35
C THR A 186 -2.55 9.27 -24.64
N ARG A 187 -1.64 9.83 -25.44
CA ARG A 187 -0.31 9.25 -25.65
C ARG A 187 0.45 9.12 -24.33
N LYS A 188 0.29 10.09 -23.43
CA LYS A 188 0.94 10.09 -22.11
C LYS A 188 0.45 8.93 -21.23
N ALA A 189 -0.84 8.59 -21.31
CA ALA A 189 -1.39 7.42 -20.64
C ALA A 189 -0.76 6.10 -21.15
N ALA A 190 -0.56 5.97 -22.47
CA ALA A 190 0.11 4.81 -23.04
C ALA A 190 1.59 4.73 -22.61
N GLU A 191 2.28 5.84 -22.49
CA GLU A 191 3.66 5.92 -21.99
C GLU A 191 3.73 5.57 -20.50
N LEU A 192 2.77 5.99 -19.67
CA LEU A 192 2.64 5.60 -18.27
C LEU A 192 2.47 4.07 -18.15
N VAL A 193 1.57 3.46 -18.90
CA VAL A 193 1.33 2.01 -18.83
C VAL A 193 2.57 1.21 -19.24
N ARG A 194 3.42 1.74 -20.13
CA ARG A 194 4.72 1.11 -20.43
C ARG A 194 5.70 1.17 -19.25
N ARG A 195 5.73 2.29 -18.51
CA ARG A 195 6.56 2.44 -17.30
C ARG A 195 6.02 1.62 -16.13
N TYR A 196 4.70 1.56 -16.00
CA TYR A 196 3.99 0.86 -14.91
C TYR A 196 3.00 -0.15 -15.49
N PRO A 197 3.45 -1.37 -15.83
CA PRO A 197 2.57 -2.41 -16.35
C PRO A 197 1.39 -2.69 -15.42
N LYS A 198 0.22 -2.96 -16.00
CA LYS A 198 -1.06 -3.15 -15.27
C LYS A 198 -1.56 -1.89 -14.53
N ALA A 199 -1.00 -0.71 -14.72
CA ALA A 199 -1.59 0.50 -14.17
C ALA A 199 -2.96 0.75 -14.83
N LYS A 200 -3.98 0.92 -13.99
CA LYS A 200 -5.31 1.33 -14.45
C LYS A 200 -5.27 2.82 -14.76
N VAL A 201 -5.79 3.19 -15.92
CA VAL A 201 -5.94 4.58 -16.34
C VAL A 201 -7.42 4.90 -16.46
N ALA A 202 -7.91 5.83 -15.66
CA ALA A 202 -9.31 6.26 -15.65
C ALA A 202 -9.44 7.61 -14.95
N LYS A 203 -10.51 8.36 -15.21
CA LYS A 203 -10.92 9.45 -14.33
C LYS A 203 -11.73 8.85 -13.18
N PHE A 204 -11.05 8.58 -12.08
CA PHE A 204 -11.56 7.73 -10.99
C PHE A 204 -12.69 8.38 -10.20
N ASP A 205 -12.67 9.70 -9.99
CA ASP A 205 -13.71 10.43 -9.27
C ASP A 205 -14.96 10.73 -10.14
N ASN A 206 -14.91 10.34 -11.43
CA ASN A 206 -15.96 10.53 -12.42
C ASN A 206 -16.41 12.00 -12.58
N LYS A 207 -15.60 12.96 -12.19
CA LYS A 207 -15.87 14.40 -12.37
C LYS A 207 -15.14 14.94 -13.61
N PRO A 208 -15.72 15.89 -14.34
CA PRO A 208 -15.02 16.51 -15.45
C PRO A 208 -13.82 17.33 -14.93
N GLY A 209 -12.69 17.25 -15.62
CA GLY A 209 -11.49 18.03 -15.28
C GLY A 209 -10.19 17.31 -15.66
N GLN A 210 -9.13 18.08 -15.82
CA GLN A 210 -7.79 17.56 -16.17
C GLN A 210 -6.84 17.49 -14.97
N GLU A 211 -7.25 18.01 -13.81
CA GLU A 211 -6.46 17.98 -12.59
C GLU A 211 -6.92 16.83 -11.71
N PRO A 212 -5.99 16.05 -11.14
CA PRO A 212 -6.35 14.95 -10.24
C PRO A 212 -6.85 15.51 -8.90
N SER A 213 -7.89 14.87 -8.36
CA SER A 213 -8.35 15.07 -6.99
C SER A 213 -7.67 14.08 -6.04
N GLU A 214 -7.72 14.36 -4.75
CA GLU A 214 -7.30 13.38 -3.73
C GLU A 214 -8.14 12.10 -3.80
N LEU A 215 -9.40 12.23 -4.19
CA LEU A 215 -10.29 11.08 -4.40
C LEU A 215 -9.82 10.21 -5.57
N ASP A 216 -9.41 10.81 -6.70
CA ASP A 216 -8.81 10.06 -7.82
C ASP A 216 -7.61 9.22 -7.35
N ALA A 217 -6.73 9.83 -6.56
CA ALA A 217 -5.54 9.15 -6.06
C ALA A 217 -5.88 7.98 -5.13
N LEU A 218 -6.78 8.19 -4.19
CA LEU A 218 -7.21 7.15 -3.26
C LEU A 218 -7.88 5.99 -4.00
N ILE A 219 -8.77 6.26 -4.96
CA ILE A 219 -9.42 5.21 -5.75
C ILE A 219 -8.39 4.46 -6.61
N ALA A 220 -7.44 5.17 -7.24
CA ALA A 220 -6.37 4.52 -8.01
C ALA A 220 -5.57 3.53 -7.15
N TYR A 221 -5.23 3.91 -5.91
CA TYR A 221 -4.58 3.01 -4.96
C TYR A 221 -5.46 1.80 -4.61
N LEU A 222 -6.73 2.02 -4.24
CA LEU A 222 -7.65 0.93 -3.90
C LEU A 222 -7.87 -0.03 -5.08
N GLN A 223 -7.99 0.47 -6.29
CA GLN A 223 -8.18 -0.33 -7.51
C GLN A 223 -6.96 -1.16 -7.89
N MET A 224 -5.77 -0.79 -7.42
CA MET A 224 -4.54 -1.55 -7.64
C MET A 224 -4.40 -2.72 -6.67
N LEU A 225 -4.93 -2.60 -5.43
CA LEU A 225 -4.75 -3.59 -4.37
C LEU A 225 -5.18 -5.01 -4.80
N GLY A 226 -4.26 -5.97 -4.69
CA GLY A 226 -4.50 -7.37 -5.03
C GLY A 226 -4.52 -7.69 -6.53
N THR A 227 -4.21 -6.74 -7.43
CA THR A 227 -4.27 -6.95 -8.89
C THR A 227 -2.91 -7.21 -9.54
N LEU A 228 -1.81 -6.92 -8.85
CA LEU A 228 -0.46 -7.06 -9.42
C LEU A 228 -0.04 -8.52 -9.56
N VAL A 229 -0.37 -9.37 -8.59
CA VAL A 229 -0.10 -10.81 -8.63
C VAL A 229 -1.21 -11.52 -9.39
N ASP A 230 -0.83 -12.44 -10.29
CA ASP A 230 -1.79 -13.34 -10.92
C ASP A 230 -1.92 -14.62 -10.07
N PHE A 231 -2.92 -14.64 -9.20
CA PHE A 231 -3.17 -15.77 -8.32
C PHE A 231 -3.67 -17.03 -9.03
N ALA A 232 -4.12 -16.94 -10.28
CA ALA A 232 -4.50 -18.10 -11.06
C ALA A 232 -3.27 -18.93 -11.50
N THR A 233 -2.11 -18.29 -11.63
CA THR A 233 -0.85 -18.93 -12.01
C THR A 233 0.14 -19.04 -10.85
N PHE A 234 -0.21 -18.55 -9.66
CA PHE A 234 0.64 -18.60 -8.48
C PHE A 234 0.68 -20.04 -7.92
N ASP A 235 1.87 -20.60 -7.83
CA ASP A 235 2.11 -21.91 -7.22
C ASP A 235 2.78 -21.74 -5.85
N ALA A 236 2.01 -22.02 -4.80
CA ALA A 236 2.49 -21.95 -3.41
C ALA A 236 3.58 -23.00 -3.10
N ALA A 237 3.63 -24.11 -3.81
CA ALA A 237 4.66 -25.15 -3.68
C ALA A 237 5.86 -24.91 -4.60
N GLY A 238 5.81 -23.88 -5.44
CA GLY A 238 6.86 -23.55 -6.39
C GLY A 238 8.16 -23.07 -5.74
N PRO A 239 9.24 -22.95 -6.52
CA PRO A 239 10.55 -22.52 -6.03
C PRO A 239 10.56 -21.07 -5.50
N ASN A 240 9.46 -20.36 -5.63
CA ASN A 240 9.32 -18.95 -5.19
C ASN A 240 9.05 -18.80 -3.70
N LEU A 241 8.74 -19.87 -2.98
CA LEU A 241 8.43 -19.87 -1.54
C LEU A 241 9.58 -20.38 -0.67
N ARG A 242 10.76 -20.58 -1.22
CA ARG A 242 11.91 -21.11 -0.49
C ARG A 242 13.12 -20.20 -0.58
#